data_d621c4b9a4d33ce18241ae742eb92712
#
_entry.id   d621c4b9a4d33ce18241ae742eb92712
#
_cell.length_a   1.000
_cell.length_b   1.000
_cell.length_c   1.000
_cell.angle_alpha   90.00
_cell.angle_beta   90.00
_cell.angle_gamma   90.00
#
_symmetry.space_group_name_H-M   'P 1'
#
loop_
_entity.id
_entity.type
_entity.pdbx_description
1 polymer ?
#
loop_
_entity_poly.entity_id
_entity_poly.type
_entity_poly.pdbx_seq_one_letter_code
_entity_poly.pdbx_strand_id
1 'polypeptide(L)'
;MRIRYVSGTLGMFFTLFSNAQVVSDTIKSVDLSEVVVTGSYRHAQEKKTTLTLELFQKDYLNRHFTGNLVQTLKNVPGVHSMDIGAGFSKPMIRGLGFNRIAVSENGIKQEGQQWGADHGLEIDAFNVDEVR
;
A
#
# COMPACT_ATOMS: atom_id res chain seq x y z
N MET A 1 31.92 12.88 88.63
CA MET A 1 32.65 12.62 87.38
C MET A 1 31.98 11.46 86.64
N ARG A 2 31.06 11.75 85.67
CA ARG A 2 30.46 10.76 84.74
C ARG A 2 29.17 11.28 84.06
N ILE A 3 29.23 12.46 83.36
CA ILE A 3 28.12 12.90 82.55
C ILE A 3 28.71 13.58 81.30
N ARG A 4 29.42 12.85 80.48
CA ARG A 4 29.99 13.46 79.23
C ARG A 4 29.83 12.63 77.98
N TYR A 5 29.15 11.49 78.07
CA TYR A 5 29.03 10.59 76.90
C TYR A 5 27.62 10.40 76.35
N VAL A 6 26.61 11.07 76.92
CA VAL A 6 25.22 10.86 76.50
C VAL A 6 24.82 11.83 75.37
N SER A 7 25.55 12.92 75.19
CA SER A 7 25.21 13.92 74.15
C SER A 7 25.67 13.58 72.74
N GLY A 8 26.57 12.62 72.59
CA GLY A 8 27.09 12.29 71.23
C GLY A 8 26.26 11.28 70.45
N THR A 9 25.49 10.47 71.10
CA THR A 9 24.71 9.39 70.47
C THR A 9 23.32 9.84 69.94
N LEU A 10 22.80 10.94 70.43
CA LEU A 10 21.48 11.44 70.00
C LEU A 10 21.54 12.21 68.68
N GLY A 11 22.69 12.73 68.31
CA GLY A 11 22.89 13.47 67.03
C GLY A 11 23.03 12.57 65.82
N MET A 12 23.39 11.30 66.01
CA MET A 12 23.68 10.38 64.88
C MET A 12 22.48 9.65 64.34
N PHE A 13 21.36 9.75 65.04
CA PHE A 13 20.11 9.00 64.64
C PHE A 13 19.14 9.84 63.78
N PHE A 14 19.46 11.15 63.54
CA PHE A 14 18.53 12.06 62.88
C PHE A 14 18.80 12.23 61.36
N THR A 15 19.80 11.57 60.80
CA THR A 15 20.22 11.79 59.39
C THR A 15 19.74 10.70 58.41
N LEU A 16 18.87 9.76 58.82
CA LEU A 16 18.48 8.65 57.99
C LEU A 16 17.05 8.78 57.36
N PHE A 17 16.40 9.93 57.47
CA PHE A 17 15.18 10.19 56.73
C PHE A 17 15.45 11.07 55.49
N SER A 18 16.25 10.58 54.57
CA SER A 18 16.27 11.08 53.20
C SER A 18 15.03 10.49 52.50
N ASN A 19 13.97 11.27 52.41
CA ASN A 19 12.88 10.96 51.54
C ASN A 19 13.36 11.09 50.08
N ALA A 20 13.66 9.98 49.47
CA ALA A 20 13.82 9.91 48.04
C ALA A 20 12.45 10.23 47.40
N GLN A 21 12.26 11.44 46.94
CA GLN A 21 11.15 11.80 46.05
C GLN A 21 11.34 11.02 44.77
N VAL A 22 10.57 9.97 44.59
CA VAL A 22 10.37 9.37 43.29
C VAL A 22 9.61 10.40 42.47
N VAL A 23 10.31 11.12 41.60
CA VAL A 23 9.69 11.92 40.55
C VAL A 23 9.03 10.89 39.60
N SER A 24 7.76 10.66 39.82
CA SER A 24 6.93 9.95 38.84
C SER A 24 6.77 10.88 37.63
N ASP A 25 7.68 10.72 36.69
CA ASP A 25 7.56 11.35 35.37
C ASP A 25 6.43 10.62 34.64
N THR A 26 5.21 11.07 34.90
CA THR A 26 4.02 10.55 34.22
C THR A 26 4.04 11.14 32.81
N ILE A 27 4.74 10.48 31.91
CA ILE A 27 4.57 10.74 30.49
C ILE A 27 3.12 10.44 30.15
N LYS A 28 2.34 11.50 30.00
CA LYS A 28 0.96 11.39 29.51
C LYS A 28 1.01 10.85 28.09
N SER A 29 0.86 9.52 27.94
CA SER A 29 0.70 8.93 26.63
C SER A 29 -0.59 9.48 26.03
N VAL A 30 -0.44 10.30 24.99
CA VAL A 30 -1.56 10.69 24.14
C VAL A 30 -1.72 9.58 23.12
N ASP A 31 -2.79 8.81 23.23
CA ASP A 31 -3.20 7.90 22.17
C ASP A 31 -3.53 8.74 20.94
N LEU A 32 -2.63 8.71 19.97
CA LEU A 32 -2.89 9.26 18.65
C LEU A 32 -3.86 8.32 17.96
N SER A 33 -5.12 8.74 17.86
CA SER A 33 -6.07 8.03 17.00
C SER A 33 -5.52 8.04 15.56
N GLU A 34 -5.53 6.87 14.95
CA GLU A 34 -5.14 6.72 13.55
C GLU A 34 -5.97 7.67 12.69
N VAL A 35 -5.30 8.64 12.09
CA VAL A 35 -5.94 9.50 11.08
C VAL A 35 -5.98 8.72 9.78
N VAL A 36 -7.06 8.02 9.55
CA VAL A 36 -7.34 7.42 8.24
C VAL A 36 -7.68 8.57 7.29
N VAL A 37 -6.67 9.02 6.55
CA VAL A 37 -6.88 9.95 5.44
C VAL A 37 -7.48 9.16 4.29
N THR A 38 -8.79 9.00 4.28
CA THR A 38 -9.53 8.54 3.11
C THR A 38 -9.57 9.69 2.10
N GLY A 39 -8.43 9.96 1.48
CA GLY A 39 -8.36 10.91 0.40
C GLY A 39 -9.02 10.32 -0.84
N SER A 40 -10.06 10.95 -1.35
CA SER A 40 -10.57 10.69 -2.71
C SER A 40 -9.63 11.28 -3.78
N TYR A 41 -8.32 11.12 -3.56
CA TYR A 41 -7.30 11.58 -4.50
C TYR A 41 -7.49 10.96 -5.89
N ARG A 42 -7.96 9.72 -5.94
CA ARG A 42 -8.27 9.00 -7.19
C ARG A 42 -9.38 9.68 -7.97
N HIS A 43 -10.52 9.97 -7.35
CA HIS A 43 -11.65 10.65 -8.00
C HIS A 43 -11.34 12.10 -8.39
N ALA A 44 -10.46 12.76 -7.65
CA ALA A 44 -10.03 14.13 -8.00
C ALA A 44 -9.10 14.15 -9.22
N GLN A 45 -8.27 13.12 -9.40
CA GLN A 45 -7.44 12.98 -10.59
C GLN A 45 -8.25 12.59 -11.83
N GLU A 46 -9.20 11.67 -11.70
CA GLU A 46 -10.11 11.27 -12.79
C GLU A 46 -10.86 12.46 -13.38
N LYS A 47 -11.35 13.37 -12.54
CA LYS A 47 -12.03 14.60 -12.99
C LYS A 47 -11.13 15.63 -13.66
N LYS A 48 -9.82 15.60 -13.40
CA LYS A 48 -8.84 16.54 -13.97
C LYS A 48 -8.23 16.06 -15.28
N THR A 49 -8.38 14.78 -15.61
CA THR A 49 -7.78 14.19 -16.79
C THR A 49 -8.73 14.36 -17.96
N THR A 50 -8.26 15.02 -19.03
CA THR A 50 -8.96 15.12 -20.34
C THR A 50 -8.95 13.80 -21.12
N LEU A 51 -8.23 12.80 -20.63
CA LEU A 51 -8.13 11.47 -21.21
C LEU A 51 -9.31 10.62 -20.77
N THR A 52 -9.81 9.78 -21.67
CA THR A 52 -10.77 8.74 -21.31
C THR A 52 -10.06 7.72 -20.43
N LEU A 53 -10.42 7.67 -19.16
CA LEU A 53 -9.91 6.73 -18.18
C LEU A 53 -11.04 5.79 -17.77
N GLU A 54 -10.81 4.51 -17.90
CA GLU A 54 -11.70 3.49 -17.38
C GLU A 54 -10.99 2.73 -16.25
N LEU A 55 -11.71 2.45 -15.17
CA LEU A 55 -11.18 1.81 -13.97
C LEU A 55 -11.93 0.52 -13.71
N PHE A 56 -11.21 -0.59 -13.66
CA PHE A 56 -11.73 -1.91 -13.33
C PHE A 56 -11.12 -2.38 -12.02
N GLN A 57 -11.97 -2.51 -11.01
CA GLN A 57 -11.57 -2.99 -9.69
C GLN A 57 -11.54 -4.51 -9.64
N LYS A 58 -10.94 -5.06 -8.61
CA LYS A 58 -10.78 -6.51 -8.36
C LYS A 58 -12.09 -7.28 -8.49
N ASP A 59 -13.20 -6.73 -8.00
CA ASP A 59 -14.51 -7.39 -8.09
C ASP A 59 -14.98 -7.58 -9.54
N TYR A 60 -14.72 -6.62 -10.42
CA TYR A 60 -14.98 -6.77 -11.84
C TYR A 60 -14.09 -7.84 -12.46
N LEU A 61 -12.80 -7.79 -12.16
CA LEU A 61 -11.80 -8.74 -12.68
C LEU A 61 -12.16 -10.17 -12.28
N ASN A 62 -12.49 -10.40 -11.02
CA ASN A 62 -12.88 -11.72 -10.52
C ASN A 62 -14.15 -12.26 -11.17
N ARG A 63 -15.17 -11.41 -11.39
CA ARG A 63 -16.45 -11.82 -12.00
C ARG A 63 -16.33 -12.16 -13.48
N HIS A 64 -15.39 -11.54 -14.19
CA HIS A 64 -15.23 -11.71 -15.63
C HIS A 64 -13.98 -12.52 -16.00
N PHE A 65 -13.36 -13.15 -15.01
CA PHE A 65 -12.13 -13.93 -15.24
C PHE A 65 -12.36 -15.06 -16.25
N THR A 66 -11.56 -15.06 -17.32
CA THR A 66 -11.67 -16.02 -18.43
C THR A 66 -10.34 -16.68 -18.81
N GLY A 67 -9.40 -16.76 -17.87
CA GLY A 67 -8.12 -17.45 -18.07
C GLY A 67 -6.90 -16.57 -17.91
N ASN A 68 -6.92 -15.33 -18.42
CA ASN A 68 -5.84 -14.36 -18.19
C ASN A 68 -6.41 -12.94 -18.11
N LEU A 69 -5.56 -11.99 -17.68
CA LEU A 69 -5.97 -10.61 -17.45
C LEU A 69 -6.51 -9.94 -18.72
N VAL A 70 -5.89 -10.15 -19.86
CA VAL A 70 -6.29 -9.51 -21.12
C VAL A 70 -7.64 -10.05 -21.59
N GLN A 71 -7.85 -11.35 -21.50
CA GLN A 71 -9.14 -11.99 -21.84
C GLN A 71 -10.25 -11.53 -20.89
N THR A 72 -9.94 -11.27 -19.63
CA THR A 72 -10.88 -10.71 -18.65
C THR A 72 -11.40 -9.33 -19.08
N LEU A 73 -10.57 -8.54 -19.74
CA LEU A 73 -10.91 -7.20 -20.21
C LEU A 73 -11.57 -7.17 -21.61
N LYS A 74 -11.74 -8.28 -22.29
CA LYS A 74 -12.34 -8.32 -23.66
C LYS A 74 -13.77 -7.78 -23.74
N ASN A 75 -14.49 -7.75 -22.61
CA ASN A 75 -15.85 -7.20 -22.56
C ASN A 75 -15.89 -5.67 -22.45
N VAL A 76 -14.71 -5.05 -22.32
CA VAL A 76 -14.58 -3.59 -22.29
C VAL A 76 -14.67 -3.04 -23.71
N PRO A 77 -15.49 -2.03 -23.98
CA PRO A 77 -15.62 -1.46 -25.30
C PRO A 77 -14.29 -1.00 -25.88
N GLY A 78 -13.95 -1.49 -27.08
CA GLY A 78 -12.70 -1.15 -27.75
C GLY A 78 -11.47 -1.93 -27.29
N VAL A 79 -11.59 -2.83 -26.32
CA VAL A 79 -10.52 -3.73 -25.92
C VAL A 79 -10.73 -5.10 -26.55
N HIS A 80 -9.70 -5.62 -27.18
CA HIS A 80 -9.68 -6.96 -27.76
C HIS A 80 -8.49 -7.73 -27.23
N SER A 81 -8.62 -9.04 -27.18
CA SER A 81 -7.55 -9.95 -26.83
C SER A 81 -7.01 -10.62 -28.09
N MET A 82 -5.72 -10.54 -28.30
CA MET A 82 -5.04 -11.38 -29.26
C MET A 82 -4.45 -12.57 -28.52
N ASP A 83 -5.08 -13.72 -28.63
CA ASP A 83 -4.71 -14.92 -27.91
C ASP A 83 -3.56 -15.64 -28.62
N ILE A 84 -2.51 -15.97 -27.87
CA ILE A 84 -1.27 -16.60 -28.37
C ILE A 84 -1.21 -18.07 -27.93
N GLY A 85 -2.18 -18.49 -27.14
CA GLY A 85 -2.28 -19.85 -26.57
C GLY A 85 -3.15 -19.86 -25.33
N ALA A 86 -3.15 -20.99 -24.62
CA ALA A 86 -4.03 -21.21 -23.48
C ALA A 86 -3.59 -20.46 -22.23
N GLY A 87 -3.46 -19.22 -22.17
CA GLY A 87 -3.10 -18.48 -20.95
C GLY A 87 -2.35 -17.20 -21.23
N PHE A 88 -1.94 -16.99 -22.47
CA PHE A 88 -1.19 -15.79 -22.86
C PHE A 88 -1.94 -15.04 -23.94
N SER A 89 -2.09 -13.74 -23.72
CA SER A 89 -2.76 -12.87 -24.68
C SER A 89 -2.07 -11.51 -24.70
N LYS A 90 -2.25 -10.80 -25.83
CA LYS A 90 -1.84 -9.40 -25.96
C LYS A 90 -3.07 -8.50 -26.01
N PRO A 91 -3.05 -7.37 -25.31
CA PRO A 91 -4.12 -6.39 -25.43
C PRO A 91 -4.04 -5.68 -26.80
N MET A 92 -5.21 -5.47 -27.37
CA MET A 92 -5.43 -4.58 -28.49
C MET A 92 -6.49 -3.54 -28.08
N ILE A 93 -6.15 -2.27 -28.16
CA ILE A 93 -7.06 -1.17 -27.78
C ILE A 93 -7.37 -0.36 -29.04
N ARG A 94 -8.66 -0.32 -29.40
CA ARG A 94 -9.14 0.40 -30.59
C ARG A 94 -8.38 0.04 -31.88
N GLY A 95 -8.06 -1.23 -32.04
CA GLY A 95 -7.30 -1.74 -33.18
C GLY A 95 -5.78 -1.54 -33.12
N LEU A 96 -5.27 -0.90 -32.07
CA LEU A 96 -3.84 -0.74 -31.84
C LEU A 96 -3.34 -1.88 -30.94
N GLY A 97 -2.17 -2.40 -31.23
CA GLY A 97 -1.53 -3.47 -30.48
C GLY A 97 -0.01 -3.37 -30.48
N PHE A 98 0.66 -4.34 -29.88
CA PHE A 98 2.12 -4.45 -29.82
C PHE A 98 2.81 -3.20 -29.24
N ASN A 99 3.74 -2.62 -29.97
CA ASN A 99 4.52 -1.43 -29.59
C ASN A 99 3.69 -0.13 -29.49
N ARG A 100 2.41 -0.16 -29.87
CA ARG A 100 1.50 0.99 -29.78
C ARG A 100 0.72 1.03 -28.47
N ILE A 101 0.83 0.01 -27.66
CA ILE A 101 0.23 -0.07 -26.33
C ILE A 101 1.35 -0.13 -25.30
N ALA A 102 1.31 0.75 -24.32
CA ALA A 102 2.17 0.68 -23.15
C ALA A 102 1.38 0.03 -22.00
N VAL A 103 1.96 -0.97 -21.39
CA VAL A 103 1.45 -1.58 -20.18
C VAL A 103 2.42 -1.26 -19.05
N SER A 104 1.88 -0.91 -17.89
CA SER A 104 2.68 -0.71 -16.68
C SER A 104 2.04 -1.46 -15.50
N GLU A 105 2.87 -2.03 -14.66
CA GLU A 105 2.48 -2.66 -13.41
C GLU A 105 3.13 -1.90 -12.27
N ASN A 106 2.34 -1.43 -11.31
CA ASN A 106 2.80 -0.62 -10.18
C ASN A 106 3.67 0.58 -10.59
N GLY A 107 3.35 1.19 -11.76
CA GLY A 107 4.10 2.32 -12.31
C GLY A 107 5.36 1.94 -13.09
N ILE A 108 5.71 0.66 -13.19
CA ILE A 108 6.86 0.17 -13.95
C ILE A 108 6.37 -0.34 -15.30
N LYS A 109 6.92 0.23 -16.39
CA LYS A 109 6.59 -0.18 -17.75
C LYS A 109 7.01 -1.62 -18.00
N GLN A 110 6.09 -2.42 -18.55
CA GLN A 110 6.32 -3.79 -18.98
C GLN A 110 6.77 -3.81 -20.44
N GLU A 111 8.01 -4.18 -20.69
CA GLU A 111 8.59 -4.11 -22.04
C GLU A 111 8.29 -5.32 -22.93
N GLY A 112 7.99 -6.48 -22.33
CA GLY A 112 7.68 -7.71 -23.06
C GLY A 112 6.51 -7.60 -24.05
N GLN A 113 5.62 -6.63 -23.85
CA GLN A 113 4.50 -6.35 -24.76
C GLN A 113 4.90 -5.97 -26.18
N GLN A 114 6.10 -5.41 -26.37
CA GLN A 114 6.57 -4.88 -27.64
C GLN A 114 7.14 -5.97 -28.56
N TRP A 115 7.47 -7.11 -28.00
CA TRP A 115 8.10 -8.20 -28.72
C TRP A 115 7.06 -8.97 -29.52
N GLY A 116 7.50 -9.71 -30.53
CA GLY A 116 6.68 -10.39 -31.53
C GLY A 116 5.36 -11.04 -31.09
N ALA A 117 4.76 -11.78 -31.97
CA ALA A 117 3.45 -12.39 -31.73
C ALA A 117 3.50 -13.56 -30.72
N ASP A 118 4.69 -14.02 -30.37
CA ASP A 118 4.98 -15.17 -29.52
C ASP A 118 5.09 -14.85 -28.02
N HIS A 119 5.09 -13.57 -27.64
CA HIS A 119 5.12 -13.13 -26.25
C HIS A 119 3.79 -12.48 -25.84
N GLY A 120 3.16 -12.99 -24.80
CA GLY A 120 1.96 -12.43 -24.18
C GLY A 120 2.27 -11.47 -23.06
N LEU A 121 1.22 -11.00 -22.40
CA LEU A 121 1.33 -10.23 -21.17
C LEU A 121 1.61 -11.19 -20.01
N GLU A 122 2.71 -10.98 -19.31
CA GLU A 122 3.19 -11.80 -18.20
C GLU A 122 2.77 -11.24 -16.83
N ILE A 123 1.56 -10.68 -16.74
CA ILE A 123 1.00 -10.18 -15.48
C ILE A 123 0.07 -11.24 -14.91
N ASP A 124 0.30 -11.62 -13.65
CA ASP A 124 -0.57 -12.54 -12.94
C ASP A 124 -1.90 -11.85 -12.60
N ALA A 125 -2.98 -12.33 -13.23
CA ALA A 125 -4.33 -11.79 -13.04
C ALA A 125 -4.82 -11.84 -11.59
N PHE A 126 -4.34 -12.78 -10.78
CA PHE A 126 -4.76 -12.93 -9.38
C PHE A 126 -4.10 -11.92 -8.46
N ASN A 127 -2.98 -11.35 -8.86
CA ASN A 127 -2.23 -10.36 -8.10
C ASN A 127 -2.59 -8.91 -8.45
N VAL A 128 -3.58 -8.72 -9.32
CA VAL A 128 -4.03 -7.39 -9.75
C VAL A 128 -5.27 -6.98 -8.97
N ASP A 129 -5.20 -5.83 -8.31
CA ASP A 129 -6.34 -5.25 -7.58
C ASP A 129 -7.15 -4.28 -8.44
N GLU A 130 -6.53 -3.61 -9.38
CA GLU A 130 -7.21 -2.71 -10.31
C GLU A 130 -6.48 -2.59 -11.66
N VAL A 131 -7.22 -2.32 -12.70
CA VAL A 131 -6.70 -1.97 -14.03
C VAL A 131 -7.28 -0.61 -14.44
N ARG A 132 -6.44 0.21 -15.03
CA ARG A 132 -6.81 1.52 -15.55
C ARG A 132 -6.49 1.62 -17.02
#